data_9bd50bb24e746933a4b708ce0b85cf18
#
_entry.id   9bd50bb24e746933a4b708ce0b85cf18
#
_cell.length_a   1.000
_cell.length_b   1.000
_cell.length_c   1.000
_cell.angle_alpha   90.00
_cell.angle_beta   90.00
_cell.angle_gamma   90.00
#
_symmetry.space_group_name_H-M   'P 1'
#
loop_
_entity.id
_entity.type
_entity.pdbx_description
1 polymer ?
#
loop_
_entity_poly.entity_id
_entity_poly.type
_entity_poly.pdbx_seq_one_letter_code
_entity_poly.pdbx_strand_id
1 'polypeptide(L)'
;MQDMLKDISSELRSHLMPLDFFYSKNNSKLPKISSIKDVKIPDVERNLLAHHNDMTSTLSKFHDSDLYIEVLNNQFNDNYLLRMVVLKKTKDNKPVEFGAIGINLSSLDNSMVNEINVGRKPLGKLLEQY
;
A
#
# COMPACT_ATOMS: atom_id res chain seq x y z
N MET A 1 -14.67 -13.79 7.97
CA MET A 1 -13.54 -13.52 7.07
C MET A 1 -13.30 -14.63 6.06
N GLN A 2 -13.13 -15.87 6.52
CA GLN A 2 -12.90 -17.01 5.61
C GLN A 2 -14.01 -17.21 4.59
N ASP A 3 -15.28 -17.01 5.00
CA ASP A 3 -16.42 -17.18 4.10
C ASP A 3 -16.47 -16.12 3.01
N MET A 4 -16.03 -14.90 3.32
CA MET A 4 -15.88 -13.84 2.30
C MET A 4 -14.77 -14.16 1.30
N LEU A 5 -13.65 -14.72 1.79
CA LEU A 5 -12.51 -15.06 0.94
C LEU A 5 -12.80 -16.25 0.02
N LYS A 6 -13.73 -17.13 0.39
CA LYS A 6 -14.14 -18.26 -0.46
C LYS A 6 -14.82 -17.82 -1.75
N ASP A 7 -15.52 -16.67 -1.71
CA ASP A 7 -16.24 -16.14 -2.87
C ASP A 7 -15.37 -15.30 -3.79
N ILE A 8 -14.10 -15.07 -3.39
CA ILE A 8 -13.13 -14.28 -4.16
C ILE A 8 -12.24 -15.24 -4.94
N SER A 9 -12.03 -14.98 -6.23
CA SER A 9 -11.13 -15.78 -7.06
C SER A 9 -9.72 -15.78 -6.51
N SER A 10 -8.93 -16.84 -6.78
CA SER A 10 -7.54 -16.92 -6.33
C SER A 10 -6.69 -15.77 -6.88
N GLU A 11 -6.99 -15.28 -8.07
CA GLU A 11 -6.32 -14.10 -8.65
C GLU A 11 -6.57 -12.85 -7.83
N LEU A 12 -7.82 -12.57 -7.46
CA LEU A 12 -8.15 -11.41 -6.62
C LEU A 12 -7.51 -11.52 -5.23
N ARG A 13 -7.45 -12.74 -4.66
CA ARG A 13 -6.79 -12.96 -3.38
C ARG A 13 -5.32 -12.56 -3.40
N SER A 14 -4.61 -12.89 -4.47
CA SER A 14 -3.19 -12.55 -4.58
C SER A 14 -2.96 -11.04 -4.59
N HIS A 15 -3.90 -10.27 -5.11
CA HIS A 15 -3.85 -8.81 -5.11
C HIS A 15 -4.22 -8.19 -3.76
N LEU A 16 -4.90 -8.93 -2.89
CA LEU A 16 -5.32 -8.41 -1.57
C LEU A 16 -4.27 -8.60 -0.48
N MET A 17 -3.31 -9.51 -0.66
CA MET A 17 -2.27 -9.72 0.34
C MET A 17 -1.31 -8.53 0.39
N PRO A 18 -0.88 -8.04 1.57
CA PRO A 18 -1.25 -8.51 2.92
C PRO A 18 -2.41 -7.75 3.56
N LEU A 19 -3.20 -7.01 2.78
CA LEU A 19 -4.33 -6.25 3.29
C LEU A 19 -5.35 -7.16 4.00
N ASP A 20 -5.65 -8.31 3.40
CA ASP A 20 -6.55 -9.31 3.97
C ASP A 20 -6.07 -9.81 5.33
N PHE A 21 -4.76 -10.01 5.48
CA PHE A 21 -4.14 -10.40 6.74
C PHE A 21 -4.43 -9.37 7.84
N PHE A 22 -4.24 -8.08 7.56
CA PHE A 22 -4.45 -7.03 8.55
C PHE A 22 -5.93 -6.86 8.91
N TYR A 23 -6.82 -6.98 7.93
CA TYR A 23 -8.26 -6.97 8.21
C TYR A 23 -8.66 -8.11 9.14
N SER A 24 -8.15 -9.32 8.87
CA SER A 24 -8.42 -10.50 9.71
C SER A 24 -7.87 -10.31 11.13
N LYS A 25 -6.65 -9.81 11.25
CA LYS A 25 -5.99 -9.57 12.54
C LYS A 25 -6.78 -8.60 13.42
N ASN A 26 -7.40 -7.60 12.81
CA ASN A 26 -8.19 -6.58 13.50
C ASN A 26 -9.67 -6.94 13.64
N ASN A 27 -10.07 -8.16 13.26
CA ASN A 27 -11.47 -8.62 13.23
C ASN A 27 -12.36 -7.71 12.38
N SER A 28 -11.81 -7.07 11.37
CA SER A 28 -12.53 -6.20 10.45
C SER A 28 -12.93 -6.98 9.21
N LYS A 29 -14.08 -6.64 8.65
CA LYS A 29 -14.55 -7.27 7.40
C LYS A 29 -13.93 -6.54 6.21
N LEU A 30 -13.46 -7.31 5.23
CA LEU A 30 -13.07 -6.75 3.94
C LEU A 30 -14.29 -6.11 3.26
N PRO A 31 -14.09 -4.97 2.58
CA PRO A 31 -15.14 -4.43 1.74
C PRO A 31 -15.45 -5.40 0.59
N LYS A 32 -16.62 -5.26 0.02
CA LYS A 32 -16.98 -6.02 -1.18
C LYS A 32 -16.07 -5.63 -2.33
N ILE A 33 -15.45 -6.62 -2.96
CA ILE A 33 -14.46 -6.41 -4.02
C ILE A 33 -14.94 -7.08 -5.29
N SER A 34 -14.88 -6.33 -6.40
CA SER A 34 -15.21 -6.86 -7.71
C SER A 34 -14.20 -6.35 -8.74
N SER A 35 -13.99 -7.16 -9.79
CA SER A 35 -13.13 -6.78 -10.90
C SER A 35 -13.87 -5.82 -11.85
N ILE A 36 -13.16 -4.83 -12.36
CA ILE A 36 -13.67 -3.87 -13.34
C ILE A 36 -12.63 -3.65 -14.42
N LYS A 37 -13.06 -3.47 -15.67
CA LYS A 37 -12.16 -3.09 -16.75
C LYS A 37 -11.77 -1.62 -16.60
N ASP A 38 -10.50 -1.30 -16.85
CA ASP A 38 -9.96 0.05 -16.71
C ASP A 38 -10.73 1.10 -17.53
N VAL A 39 -11.21 0.73 -18.72
CA VAL A 39 -12.00 1.61 -19.60
C VAL A 39 -13.33 2.06 -18.97
N LYS A 40 -13.80 1.33 -17.96
CA LYS A 40 -15.05 1.65 -17.24
C LYS A 40 -14.83 2.46 -15.97
N ILE A 41 -13.58 2.71 -15.60
CA ILE A 41 -13.24 3.51 -14.43
C ILE A 41 -13.31 4.98 -14.82
N PRO A 42 -13.89 5.87 -14.00
CA PRO A 42 -13.91 7.32 -14.28
C PRO A 42 -12.50 7.86 -14.52
N ASP A 43 -12.38 8.92 -15.31
CA ASP A 43 -11.11 9.43 -15.82
C ASP A 43 -10.11 9.77 -14.72
N VAL A 44 -10.51 10.43 -13.64
CA VAL A 44 -9.62 10.81 -12.55
C VAL A 44 -9.04 9.57 -11.88
N GLU A 45 -9.90 8.64 -11.50
CA GLU A 45 -9.51 7.40 -10.83
C GLU A 45 -8.66 6.54 -11.76
N ARG A 46 -8.99 6.47 -13.05
CA ARG A 46 -8.20 5.72 -14.03
C ARG A 46 -6.80 6.30 -14.16
N ASN A 47 -6.66 7.61 -14.22
CA ASN A 47 -5.35 8.26 -14.31
C ASN A 47 -4.49 8.00 -13.07
N LEU A 48 -5.12 7.88 -11.89
CA LEU A 48 -4.41 7.61 -10.65
C LEU A 48 -4.08 6.13 -10.45
N LEU A 49 -4.88 5.22 -11.00
CA LEU A 49 -4.79 3.79 -10.68
C LEU A 49 -4.30 2.92 -11.85
N ALA A 50 -4.63 3.29 -13.08
CA ALA A 50 -4.33 2.46 -14.27
C ALA A 50 -3.09 3.00 -15.00
N HIS A 51 -1.90 2.77 -14.45
CA HIS A 51 -0.62 3.20 -15.02
C HIS A 51 0.50 2.27 -14.57
N HIS A 52 1.68 2.46 -15.13
CA HIS A 52 2.88 1.69 -14.81
C HIS A 52 3.92 2.48 -14.00
N ASN A 53 3.56 3.67 -13.54
CA ASN A 53 4.41 4.51 -12.70
C ASN A 53 4.23 4.13 -11.23
N ASP A 54 5.14 4.55 -10.36
CA ASP A 54 4.96 4.31 -8.93
C ASP A 54 3.83 5.18 -8.38
N MET A 55 3.10 4.64 -7.42
CA MET A 55 1.92 5.30 -6.85
C MET A 55 2.30 6.54 -6.04
N THR A 56 3.43 6.52 -5.34
CA THR A 56 3.84 7.65 -4.51
C THR A 56 4.04 8.92 -5.32
N SER A 57 4.81 8.84 -6.42
CA SER A 57 5.04 10.00 -7.28
C SER A 57 3.77 10.45 -8.01
N THR A 58 2.92 9.50 -8.40
CA THR A 58 1.64 9.79 -9.05
C THR A 58 0.73 10.60 -8.12
N LEU A 59 0.59 10.17 -6.88
CA LEU A 59 -0.25 10.87 -5.89
C LEU A 59 0.37 12.21 -5.47
N SER A 60 1.70 12.25 -5.34
CA SER A 60 2.40 13.49 -5.01
C SER A 60 2.16 14.58 -6.06
N LYS A 61 2.24 14.22 -7.33
CA LYS A 61 1.96 15.15 -8.44
C LYS A 61 0.49 15.57 -8.47
N PHE A 62 -0.42 14.62 -8.32
CA PHE A 62 -1.86 14.91 -8.34
C PHE A 62 -2.26 15.88 -7.24
N HIS A 63 -1.73 15.69 -6.04
CA HIS A 63 -2.07 16.51 -4.87
C HIS A 63 -1.16 17.74 -4.71
N ASP A 64 -0.14 17.88 -5.56
CA ASP A 64 0.85 18.96 -5.49
C ASP A 64 1.42 19.08 -4.08
N SER A 65 1.87 17.98 -3.52
CA SER A 65 2.40 17.90 -2.16
C SER A 65 3.33 16.71 -2.01
N ASP A 66 4.40 16.88 -1.25
CA ASP A 66 5.16 15.74 -0.76
C ASP A 66 4.28 14.88 0.14
N LEU A 67 4.64 13.61 0.24
CA LEU A 67 3.92 12.63 1.02
C LEU A 67 4.83 12.04 2.09
N TYR A 68 4.23 11.70 3.21
CA TYR A 68 4.88 10.90 4.25
C TYR A 68 3.95 9.76 4.65
N ILE A 69 4.51 8.75 5.31
CA ILE A 69 3.68 7.64 5.79
C ILE A 69 3.49 7.71 7.31
N GLU A 70 2.33 7.22 7.72
CA GLU A 70 2.05 6.85 9.10
C GLU A 70 1.85 5.35 9.12
N VAL A 71 2.71 4.64 9.85
CA VAL A 71 2.62 3.18 9.96
C VAL A 71 1.56 2.83 10.98
N LEU A 72 0.53 2.13 10.54
CA LEU A 72 -0.58 1.70 11.40
C LEU A 72 -0.29 0.37 12.08
N ASN A 73 0.43 -0.52 11.41
CA ASN A 73 0.75 -1.83 11.94
C ASN A 73 1.98 -2.40 11.23
N ASN A 74 2.87 -3.04 12.00
CA ASN A 74 4.01 -3.80 11.50
C ASN A 74 3.91 -5.23 12.01
N GLN A 75 4.23 -6.18 11.14
CA GLN A 75 4.34 -7.59 11.48
C GLN A 75 5.61 -8.14 10.85
N PHE A 76 6.56 -8.56 11.69
CA PHE A 76 7.80 -9.18 11.22
C PHE A 76 7.68 -10.69 11.24
N ASN A 77 8.20 -11.33 10.18
CA ASN A 77 8.36 -12.78 10.09
C ASN A 77 9.73 -13.02 9.46
N ASP A 78 10.71 -13.29 10.30
CA ASP A 78 12.14 -13.35 9.91
C ASP A 78 12.56 -12.02 9.25
N ASN A 79 13.02 -12.07 7.99
CA ASN A 79 13.43 -10.89 7.24
C ASN A 79 12.30 -10.29 6.39
N TYR A 80 11.08 -10.74 6.60
CA TYR A 80 9.93 -10.26 5.85
C TYR A 80 9.08 -9.34 6.71
N LEU A 81 8.81 -8.15 6.22
CA LEU A 81 7.99 -7.16 6.91
C LEU A 81 6.65 -7.02 6.18
N LEU A 82 5.57 -7.27 6.91
CA LEU A 82 4.22 -6.88 6.48
C LEU A 82 3.87 -5.58 7.19
N ARG A 83 3.50 -4.55 6.46
CA ARG A 83 3.09 -3.30 7.10
C ARG A 83 1.86 -2.70 6.45
N MET A 84 1.05 -2.08 7.29
CA MET A 84 -0.14 -1.35 6.90
C MET A 84 0.12 0.13 7.18
N VAL A 85 -0.11 0.97 6.18
CA VAL A 85 0.27 2.38 6.23
C VAL A 85 -0.84 3.26 5.68
N VAL A 86 -0.78 4.53 6.06
CA VAL A 86 -1.53 5.59 5.41
C VAL A 86 -0.52 6.60 4.87
N LEU A 87 -0.70 7.04 3.63
CA LEU A 87 0.08 8.12 3.04
C LEU A 87 -0.68 9.43 3.24
N LYS A 88 0.04 10.44 3.72
CA LYS A 88 -0.52 11.75 4.03
C LYS A 88 0.26 12.85 3.34
N LYS A 89 -0.43 13.93 2.99
CA LYS A 89 0.20 15.13 2.44
C LYS A 89 0.96 15.87 3.52
N THR A 90 2.19 16.29 3.23
CA THR A 90 2.96 17.12 4.19
C THR A 90 2.35 18.49 4.38
N LYS A 91 1.63 19.01 3.39
CA LYS A 91 1.03 20.35 3.44
C LYS A 91 -0.03 20.49 4.53
N ASP A 92 -0.90 19.48 4.70
CA ASP A 92 -2.08 19.60 5.55
C ASP A 92 -2.40 18.36 6.37
N ASN A 93 -1.54 17.32 6.28
CA ASN A 93 -1.69 16.03 6.98
C ASN A 93 -2.94 15.24 6.55
N LYS A 94 -3.52 15.55 5.40
CA LYS A 94 -4.69 14.81 4.91
C LYS A 94 -4.27 13.50 4.27
N PRO A 95 -4.99 12.40 4.53
CA PRO A 95 -4.68 11.11 3.94
C PRO A 95 -5.03 11.08 2.46
N VAL A 96 -4.22 10.41 1.66
CA VAL A 96 -4.42 10.25 0.23
C VAL A 96 -4.42 8.79 -0.21
N GLU A 97 -3.84 7.90 0.59
CA GLU A 97 -3.80 6.46 0.28
C GLU A 97 -3.73 5.68 1.58
N PHE A 98 -4.45 4.57 1.59
CA PHE A 98 -4.35 3.54 2.62
C PHE A 98 -3.90 2.26 1.92
N GLY A 99 -2.91 1.60 2.49
CA GLY A 99 -2.39 0.40 1.84
C GLY A 99 -1.66 -0.53 2.78
N ALA A 100 -1.35 -1.70 2.25
CA ALA A 100 -0.56 -2.70 2.95
C ALA A 100 0.44 -3.30 1.97
N ILE A 101 1.63 -3.64 2.46
CA ILE A 101 2.71 -4.15 1.62
C ILE A 101 3.54 -5.19 2.38
N GLY A 102 4.06 -6.17 1.63
CA GLY A 102 5.08 -7.10 2.12
C GLY A 102 6.43 -6.73 1.55
N ILE A 103 7.44 -6.65 2.39
CA ILE A 103 8.79 -6.24 2.00
C ILE A 103 9.78 -7.32 2.45
N ASN A 104 10.58 -7.83 1.51
CA ASN A 104 11.68 -8.72 1.83
C ASN A 104 12.92 -7.87 2.16
N LEU A 105 13.19 -7.71 3.46
CA LEU A 105 14.27 -6.85 3.93
C LEU A 105 15.65 -7.41 3.61
N SER A 106 15.78 -8.71 3.39
CA SER A 106 17.09 -9.34 3.13
C SER A 106 17.67 -8.94 1.76
N SER A 107 16.82 -8.45 0.84
CA SER A 107 17.26 -8.02 -0.49
C SER A 107 17.64 -6.54 -0.57
N LEU A 108 17.62 -5.82 0.57
CA LEU A 108 17.82 -4.37 0.62
C LEU A 108 19.09 -4.02 1.40
N ASP A 109 19.67 -2.85 1.09
CA ASP A 109 20.78 -2.28 1.87
C ASP A 109 20.39 -2.02 3.31
N ASN A 110 21.36 -2.09 4.22
CA ASN A 110 21.12 -1.79 5.64
C ASN A 110 20.61 -0.35 5.84
N SER A 111 21.12 0.62 5.08
CA SER A 111 20.66 2.01 5.19
C SER A 111 19.20 2.15 4.77
N MET A 112 18.78 1.45 3.73
CA MET A 112 17.39 1.42 3.29
C MET A 112 16.49 0.73 4.32
N VAL A 113 16.94 -0.38 4.89
CA VAL A 113 16.21 -1.09 5.96
C VAL A 113 16.01 -0.16 7.16
N ASN A 114 17.03 0.61 7.55
CA ASN A 114 16.92 1.56 8.64
C ASN A 114 15.87 2.64 8.36
N GLU A 115 15.83 3.17 7.16
CA GLU A 115 14.83 4.15 6.75
C GLU A 115 13.41 3.56 6.75
N ILE A 116 13.25 2.33 6.30
CA ILE A 116 11.98 1.61 6.38
C ILE A 116 11.53 1.45 7.83
N ASN A 117 12.45 1.11 8.73
CA ASN A 117 12.16 0.94 10.15
C ASN A 117 11.80 2.26 10.84
N VAL A 118 12.36 3.38 10.40
CA VAL A 118 11.96 4.71 10.87
C VAL A 118 10.49 4.97 10.52
N GLY A 119 10.04 4.52 9.35
CA GLY A 119 8.62 4.50 9.00
C GLY A 119 8.01 5.86 8.69
N ARG A 120 8.78 6.77 8.08
CA ARG A 120 8.29 8.11 7.71
C ARG A 120 8.23 8.32 6.21
N LYS A 121 9.15 7.72 5.46
CA LYS A 121 9.24 7.88 4.01
C LYS A 121 8.49 6.77 3.30
N PRO A 122 7.66 7.09 2.27
CA PRO A 122 7.04 6.07 1.44
C PRO A 122 8.08 5.19 0.76
N LEU A 123 7.75 3.90 0.59
CA LEU A 123 8.66 2.94 -0.03
C LEU A 123 9.07 3.38 -1.45
N GLY A 124 8.12 3.88 -2.24
CA GLY A 124 8.42 4.36 -3.60
C GLY A 124 9.46 5.46 -3.61
N LYS A 125 9.43 6.36 -2.63
CA LYS A 125 10.43 7.43 -2.50
C LYS A 125 11.80 6.88 -2.12
N LEU A 126 11.84 5.87 -1.24
CA LEU A 126 13.10 5.22 -0.86
C LEU A 126 13.72 4.48 -2.04
N LEU A 127 12.91 3.83 -2.87
CA LEU A 127 13.39 3.12 -4.06
C LEU A 127 13.99 4.08 -5.08
N GLU A 128 13.56 5.32 -5.16
CA GLU A 128 14.18 6.34 -6.01
C GLU A 128 15.56 6.78 -5.50
N GLN A 129 15.78 6.75 -4.18
CA GLN A 129 17.02 7.19 -3.54
C GLN A 129 18.12 6.12 -3.59
N TYR A 130 17.76 4.86 -3.67
CA TYR A 130 18.64 3.70 -3.66
C TYR A 130 18.47 2.89 -4.95
#